data_a9aabffc7f87b5c3e9553d70db52f6f3
#
_entry.id   a9aabffc7f87b5c3e9553d70db52f6f3
#
_cell.length_a   1.000
_cell.length_b   1.000
_cell.length_c   1.000
_cell.angle_alpha   90.00
_cell.angle_beta   90.00
_cell.angle_gamma   90.00
#
_symmetry.space_group_name_H-M   'P 1'
#
loop_
_entity.id
_entity.type
_entity.pdbx_description
1 polymer ?
#
loop_
_entity_poly.entity_id
_entity_poly.type
_entity_poly.pdbx_seq_one_letter_code
_entity_poly.pdbx_strand_id
1 'polypeptide(L)'
;MTGLIFLLALLGVAVLAGLWWQGESKRRAEQRLADARAEAQRWYERLGGQLMNLQGDQPAVKQALADAGERYNAAGAQLERANSERQYRLAQETALEGLTYVRAARIAMGLDPGPELPPLAAAQGAGQITKERQVEVEGQTYKAGPQPSDDTPYYYPGGRVQGRPVPAGWYSQPIWKSALAGAAGAIGGMLIFDALFSPAFADPGYGYAAGYEQGFQDGLGHDAGAEGDVGADAADFGGGDFGGDFGGDFGGDFGGF
;
A
#
# COMPACT_ATOMS: atom_id res chain seq x y z
N MET A 1 3.14 38.48 -53.81
CA MET A 1 2.68 39.04 -52.51
C MET A 1 1.57 38.22 -51.84
N THR A 2 0.63 37.64 -52.57
CA THR A 2 -0.49 36.83 -52.08
C THR A 2 -0.04 35.58 -51.27
N GLY A 3 1.01 34.86 -51.73
CA GLY A 3 1.51 33.67 -51.04
C GLY A 3 2.10 33.94 -49.63
N LEU A 4 2.75 35.09 -49.44
CA LEU A 4 3.33 35.51 -48.16
C LEU A 4 2.21 35.80 -47.13
N ILE A 5 1.11 36.44 -47.58
CA ILE A 5 -0.03 36.75 -46.74
C ILE A 5 -0.74 35.46 -46.29
N PHE A 6 -0.89 34.46 -47.15
CA PHE A 6 -1.44 33.16 -46.83
C PHE A 6 -0.58 32.40 -45.81
N LEU A 7 0.72 32.45 -45.95
CA LEU A 7 1.67 31.79 -45.05
C LEU A 7 1.64 32.42 -43.66
N LEU A 8 1.58 33.75 -43.58
CA LEU A 8 1.43 34.47 -42.30
C LEU A 8 0.08 34.19 -41.62
N ALA A 9 -1.01 34.10 -42.41
CA ALA A 9 -2.32 33.74 -41.87
C ALA A 9 -2.34 32.33 -41.30
N LEU A 10 -1.75 31.33 -41.98
CA LEU A 10 -1.62 29.96 -41.49
C LEU A 10 -0.78 29.89 -40.22
N LEU A 11 0.31 30.64 -40.16
CA LEU A 11 1.16 30.74 -38.97
C LEU A 11 0.39 31.34 -37.77
N GLY A 12 -0.41 32.37 -38.01
CA GLY A 12 -1.27 32.99 -37.02
C GLY A 12 -2.32 32.00 -36.45
N VAL A 13 -2.97 31.22 -37.31
CA VAL A 13 -3.94 30.20 -36.93
C VAL A 13 -3.24 29.09 -36.13
N ALA A 14 -2.06 28.63 -36.54
CA ALA A 14 -1.30 27.61 -35.81
C ALA A 14 -0.89 28.05 -34.40
N VAL A 15 -0.45 29.30 -34.26
CA VAL A 15 -0.11 29.90 -32.96
C VAL A 15 -1.35 30.01 -32.07
N LEU A 16 -2.48 30.48 -32.58
CA LEU A 16 -3.73 30.58 -31.83
C LEU A 16 -4.24 29.19 -31.39
N ALA A 17 -4.20 28.22 -32.29
CA ALA A 17 -4.55 26.82 -31.97
C ALA A 17 -3.62 26.23 -30.93
N GLY A 18 -2.32 26.50 -31.00
CA GLY A 18 -1.33 26.05 -29.98
C GLY A 18 -1.59 26.67 -28.61
N LEU A 19 -1.88 27.97 -28.55
CA LEU A 19 -2.21 28.67 -27.30
C LEU A 19 -3.51 28.14 -26.68
N TRP A 20 -4.53 27.90 -27.53
CA TRP A 20 -5.81 27.34 -27.09
C TRP A 20 -5.62 25.91 -26.55
N TRP A 21 -4.87 25.07 -27.26
CA TRP A 21 -4.58 23.69 -26.83
C TRP A 21 -3.77 23.65 -25.53
N GLN A 22 -2.80 24.56 -25.36
CA GLN A 22 -2.00 24.72 -24.16
C GLN A 22 -2.85 25.15 -22.95
N GLY A 23 -3.84 26.05 -23.18
CA GLY A 23 -4.80 26.44 -22.13
C GLY A 23 -5.71 25.29 -21.71
N GLU A 24 -6.20 24.51 -22.67
CA GLU A 24 -7.06 23.36 -22.41
C GLU A 24 -6.32 22.23 -21.68
N SER A 25 -5.06 21.95 -22.04
CA SER A 25 -4.26 20.93 -21.35
C SER A 25 -3.96 21.28 -19.89
N LYS A 26 -3.71 22.55 -19.59
CA LYS A 26 -3.54 23.04 -18.21
C LYS A 26 -4.82 22.87 -17.39
N ARG A 27 -5.96 23.27 -17.91
CA ARG A 27 -7.26 23.10 -17.23
C ARG A 27 -7.56 21.65 -16.92
N ARG A 28 -7.29 20.74 -17.84
CA ARG A 28 -7.48 19.29 -17.61
C ARG A 28 -6.53 18.74 -16.56
N ALA A 29 -5.28 19.25 -16.51
CA ALA A 29 -4.33 18.85 -15.47
C ALA A 29 -4.77 19.35 -14.10
N GLU A 30 -5.23 20.61 -13.99
CA GLU A 30 -5.76 21.16 -12.74
C GLU A 30 -7.01 20.41 -12.26
N GLN A 31 -7.92 20.06 -13.17
CA GLN A 31 -9.11 19.26 -12.85
C GLN A 31 -8.72 17.87 -12.31
N ARG A 32 -7.81 17.14 -12.99
CA ARG A 32 -7.34 15.83 -12.52
C ARG A 32 -6.70 15.91 -11.14
N LEU A 33 -5.91 16.96 -10.88
CA LEU A 33 -5.31 17.19 -9.58
C LEU A 33 -6.38 17.43 -8.50
N ALA A 34 -7.37 18.27 -8.80
CA ALA A 34 -8.48 18.56 -7.90
C ALA A 34 -9.33 17.30 -7.61
N ASP A 35 -9.62 16.51 -8.65
CA ASP A 35 -10.37 15.25 -8.52
C ASP A 35 -9.60 14.22 -7.67
N ALA A 36 -8.30 14.05 -7.91
CA ALA A 36 -7.46 13.15 -7.12
C ALA A 36 -7.39 13.57 -5.64
N ARG A 37 -7.29 14.88 -5.39
CA ARG A 37 -7.33 15.42 -4.04
C ARG A 37 -8.66 15.13 -3.34
N ALA A 38 -9.77 15.42 -4.00
CA ALA A 38 -11.11 15.21 -3.45
C ALA A 38 -11.38 13.72 -3.18
N GLU A 39 -10.91 12.82 -4.06
CA GLU A 39 -11.02 11.38 -3.88
C GLU A 39 -10.23 10.91 -2.66
N ALA A 40 -8.95 11.29 -2.56
CA ALA A 40 -8.10 10.91 -1.44
C ALA A 40 -8.66 11.43 -0.11
N GLN A 41 -9.18 12.66 -0.10
CA GLN A 41 -9.78 13.26 1.10
C GLN A 41 -11.05 12.50 1.54
N ARG A 42 -11.92 12.08 0.62
CA ARG A 42 -13.10 11.26 0.94
C ARG A 42 -12.74 9.94 1.62
N TRP A 43 -11.71 9.25 1.14
CA TRP A 43 -11.25 7.99 1.75
C TRP A 43 -10.62 8.21 3.12
N TYR A 44 -9.85 9.27 3.28
CA TYR A 44 -9.28 9.68 4.57
C TYR A 44 -10.36 10.00 5.61
N GLU A 45 -11.36 10.80 5.24
CA GLU A 45 -12.47 11.15 6.12
C GLU A 45 -13.31 9.93 6.50
N ARG A 46 -13.53 9.03 5.54
CA ARG A 46 -14.22 7.76 5.79
C ARG A 46 -13.46 6.89 6.78
N LEU A 47 -12.12 6.80 6.65
CA LEU A 47 -11.28 6.06 7.59
C LEU A 47 -11.40 6.67 8.99
N GLY A 48 -11.23 7.98 9.14
CA GLY A 48 -11.35 8.67 10.42
C GLY A 48 -12.70 8.45 11.08
N GLY A 49 -13.79 8.60 10.33
CA GLY A 49 -15.15 8.38 10.83
C GLY A 49 -15.40 6.95 11.30
N GLN A 50 -14.85 5.95 10.63
CA GLN A 50 -15.01 4.55 11.06
C GLN A 50 -14.11 4.18 12.24
N LEU A 51 -12.86 4.64 12.22
CA LEU A 51 -11.88 4.36 13.26
C LEU A 51 -12.32 4.91 14.63
N MET A 52 -12.81 6.14 14.66
CA MET A 52 -13.20 6.81 15.92
C MET A 52 -14.43 6.17 16.59
N ASN A 53 -15.22 5.41 15.86
CA ASN A 53 -16.44 4.75 16.37
C ASN A 53 -16.22 3.30 16.81
N LEU A 54 -15.00 2.77 16.75
CA LEU A 54 -14.69 1.39 17.11
C LEU A 54 -13.79 1.35 18.34
N GLN A 55 -14.18 0.51 19.30
CA GLN A 55 -13.41 0.23 20.51
C GLN A 55 -13.56 -1.25 20.87
N GLY A 56 -12.52 -1.89 21.36
CA GLY A 56 -12.57 -3.26 21.82
C GLY A 56 -11.31 -3.67 22.58
N ASP A 57 -11.47 -4.64 23.47
CA ASP A 57 -10.40 -5.06 24.39
C ASP A 57 -9.64 -6.30 23.92
N GLN A 58 -10.17 -7.04 22.97
CA GLN A 58 -9.53 -8.23 22.41
C GLN A 58 -8.20 -7.88 21.74
N PRO A 59 -7.16 -8.69 21.88
CA PRO A 59 -5.83 -8.41 21.31
C PRO A 59 -5.87 -8.12 19.80
N ALA A 60 -6.61 -8.93 19.05
CA ALA A 60 -6.77 -8.76 17.59
C ALA A 60 -7.45 -7.43 17.21
N VAL A 61 -8.47 -7.01 17.99
CA VAL A 61 -9.16 -5.72 17.77
C VAL A 61 -8.22 -4.56 18.06
N LYS A 62 -7.55 -4.58 19.23
CA LYS A 62 -6.59 -3.52 19.62
C LYS A 62 -5.49 -3.36 18.58
N GLN A 63 -4.93 -4.46 18.11
CA GLN A 63 -3.85 -4.42 17.12
C GLN A 63 -4.35 -3.88 15.79
N ALA A 64 -5.48 -4.37 15.29
CA ALA A 64 -6.04 -3.89 14.02
C ALA A 64 -6.44 -2.40 14.09
N LEU A 65 -6.99 -1.92 15.21
CA LEU A 65 -7.29 -0.50 15.39
C LEU A 65 -6.04 0.35 15.53
N ALA A 66 -4.98 -0.15 16.17
CA ALA A 66 -3.68 0.54 16.23
C ALA A 66 -3.08 0.71 14.83
N ASP A 67 -3.02 -0.39 14.04
CA ASP A 67 -2.54 -0.35 12.66
C ASP A 67 -3.40 0.59 11.78
N ALA A 68 -4.73 0.57 11.95
CA ALA A 68 -5.62 1.54 11.27
C ALA A 68 -5.32 2.99 11.65
N GLY A 69 -5.02 3.27 12.93
CA GLY A 69 -4.61 4.58 13.42
C GLY A 69 -3.29 5.05 12.83
N GLU A 70 -2.31 4.17 12.72
CA GLU A 70 -1.04 4.46 12.05
C GLU A 70 -1.28 4.87 10.58
N ARG A 71 -2.14 4.13 9.84
CA ARG A 71 -2.49 4.46 8.45
C ARG A 71 -3.27 5.78 8.35
N TYR A 72 -4.16 6.07 9.30
CA TYR A 72 -4.88 7.34 9.35
C TYR A 72 -3.91 8.52 9.48
N ASN A 73 -2.98 8.45 10.43
CA ASN A 73 -1.98 9.50 10.61
C ASN A 73 -1.07 9.65 9.38
N ALA A 74 -0.63 8.53 8.80
CA ALA A 74 0.20 8.54 7.59
C ALA A 74 -0.54 9.14 6.39
N ALA A 75 -1.80 8.76 6.16
CA ALA A 75 -2.62 9.31 5.07
C ALA A 75 -2.84 10.82 5.24
N GLY A 76 -3.10 11.29 6.46
CA GLY A 76 -3.23 12.72 6.77
C GLY A 76 -1.96 13.49 6.43
N ALA A 77 -0.81 13.01 6.91
CA ALA A 77 0.48 13.62 6.62
C ALA A 77 0.85 13.61 5.13
N GLN A 78 0.44 12.57 4.39
CA GLN A 78 0.61 12.50 2.94
C GLN A 78 -0.28 13.52 2.23
N LEU A 79 -1.57 13.63 2.63
CA LEU A 79 -2.51 14.60 2.06
C LEU A 79 -2.05 16.05 2.23
N GLU A 80 -1.51 16.40 3.38
CA GLU A 80 -0.99 17.74 3.65
C GLU A 80 0.18 18.13 2.74
N ARG A 81 1.04 17.16 2.42
CA ARG A 81 2.24 17.39 1.59
C ARG A 81 2.01 17.15 0.11
N ALA A 82 0.90 16.54 -0.27
CA ALA A 82 0.63 16.17 -1.66
C ALA A 82 0.42 17.41 -2.53
N ASN A 83 1.11 17.44 -3.67
CA ASN A 83 1.02 18.48 -4.68
C ASN A 83 0.91 17.92 -6.12
N SER A 84 0.81 16.60 -6.27
CA SER A 84 0.65 15.92 -7.54
C SER A 84 -0.43 14.84 -7.46
N GLU A 85 -1.02 14.50 -8.61
CA GLU A 85 -2.03 13.44 -8.73
C GLU A 85 -1.53 12.10 -8.18
N ARG A 86 -0.25 11.77 -8.41
CA ARG A 86 0.38 10.55 -7.89
C ARG A 86 0.43 10.55 -6.36
N GLN A 87 0.82 11.67 -5.75
CA GLN A 87 0.89 11.77 -4.29
C GLN A 87 -0.48 11.68 -3.62
N TYR A 88 -1.53 12.27 -4.22
CA TYR A 88 -2.90 12.10 -3.74
C TYR A 88 -3.36 10.64 -3.87
N ARG A 89 -3.02 9.94 -4.94
CA ARG A 89 -3.30 8.50 -5.06
C ARG A 89 -2.58 7.67 -4.00
N LEU A 90 -1.34 7.99 -3.65
CA LEU A 90 -0.65 7.31 -2.54
C LEU A 90 -1.33 7.55 -1.19
N ALA A 91 -1.78 8.77 -0.92
CA ALA A 91 -2.56 9.07 0.29
C ALA A 91 -3.90 8.31 0.32
N GLN A 92 -4.57 8.19 -0.82
CA GLN A 92 -5.78 7.38 -0.98
C GLN A 92 -5.52 5.90 -0.69
N GLU A 93 -4.47 5.31 -1.26
CA GLU A 93 -4.06 3.92 -1.01
C GLU A 93 -3.78 3.68 0.47
N THR A 94 -3.08 4.60 1.14
CA THR A 94 -2.82 4.52 2.58
C THR A 94 -4.12 4.56 3.39
N ALA A 95 -5.07 5.41 3.01
CA ALA A 95 -6.38 5.46 3.67
C ALA A 95 -7.20 4.17 3.43
N LEU A 96 -7.16 3.61 2.22
CA LEU A 96 -7.79 2.33 1.90
C LEU A 96 -7.18 1.17 2.70
N GLU A 97 -5.85 1.15 2.85
CA GLU A 97 -5.17 0.17 3.71
C GLU A 97 -5.66 0.29 5.16
N GLY A 98 -5.77 1.52 5.69
CA GLY A 98 -6.34 1.77 7.03
C GLY A 98 -7.77 1.22 7.16
N LEU A 99 -8.62 1.40 6.16
CA LEU A 99 -9.98 0.86 6.13
C LEU A 99 -10.00 -0.69 6.11
N THR A 100 -8.98 -1.31 5.51
CA THR A 100 -8.85 -2.77 5.53
C THR A 100 -8.57 -3.28 6.96
N TYR A 101 -7.75 -2.57 7.72
CA TYR A 101 -7.54 -2.87 9.15
C TYR A 101 -8.82 -2.61 9.98
N VAL A 102 -9.58 -1.56 9.68
CA VAL A 102 -10.89 -1.33 10.33
C VAL A 102 -11.85 -2.48 10.06
N ARG A 103 -11.90 -2.99 8.82
CA ARG A 103 -12.71 -4.20 8.49
C ARG A 103 -12.25 -5.43 9.27
N ALA A 104 -10.93 -5.62 9.39
CA ALA A 104 -10.35 -6.70 10.18
C ALA A 104 -10.75 -6.58 11.66
N ALA A 105 -10.70 -5.38 12.24
CA ALA A 105 -11.18 -5.15 13.60
C ALA A 105 -12.65 -5.51 13.77
N ARG A 106 -13.52 -5.11 12.82
CA ARG A 106 -14.96 -5.45 12.84
C ARG A 106 -15.18 -6.95 12.78
N ILE A 107 -14.43 -7.67 11.94
CA ILE A 107 -14.47 -9.15 11.87
C ILE A 107 -14.06 -9.75 13.22
N ALA A 108 -12.98 -9.26 13.83
CA ALA A 108 -12.53 -9.73 15.14
C ALA A 108 -13.53 -9.45 16.27
N MET A 109 -14.36 -8.43 16.13
CA MET A 109 -15.47 -8.12 17.04
C MET A 109 -16.74 -8.92 16.74
N GLY A 110 -16.77 -9.74 15.69
CA GLY A 110 -17.98 -10.43 15.22
C GLY A 110 -19.03 -9.48 14.61
N LEU A 111 -18.64 -8.30 14.19
CA LEU A 111 -19.50 -7.32 13.54
C LEU A 111 -19.49 -7.52 12.01
N ASP A 112 -20.53 -6.99 11.35
CA ASP A 112 -20.52 -6.87 9.89
C ASP A 112 -19.30 -6.09 9.41
N PRO A 113 -18.46 -6.67 8.53
CA PRO A 113 -17.27 -5.99 8.02
C PRO A 113 -17.56 -4.71 7.23
N GLY A 114 -18.80 -4.49 6.83
CA GLY A 114 -19.22 -3.38 6.00
C GLY A 114 -18.99 -3.63 4.50
N PRO A 115 -19.24 -2.64 3.64
CA PRO A 115 -19.14 -2.79 2.20
C PRO A 115 -17.70 -3.14 1.76
N GLU A 116 -17.60 -3.84 0.64
CA GLU A 116 -16.30 -4.16 0.04
C GLU A 116 -15.51 -2.90 -0.29
N LEU A 117 -14.21 -3.00 -0.12
CA LEU A 117 -13.26 -1.95 -0.46
C LEU A 117 -12.64 -2.25 -1.83
N PRO A 118 -12.23 -1.22 -2.57
CA PRO A 118 -11.37 -1.42 -3.73
C PRO A 118 -10.14 -2.25 -3.36
N PRO A 119 -9.66 -3.14 -4.25
CA PRO A 119 -8.46 -3.92 -3.98
C PRO A 119 -7.25 -2.99 -3.83
N LEU A 120 -6.41 -3.26 -2.83
CA LEU A 120 -5.15 -2.55 -2.64
C LEU A 120 -4.18 -2.92 -3.77
N ALA A 121 -3.57 -1.92 -4.39
CA ALA A 121 -2.57 -2.14 -5.44
C ALA A 121 -1.39 -2.98 -4.90
N ALA A 122 -0.93 -2.70 -3.68
CA ALA A 122 0.14 -3.44 -3.01
C ALA A 122 -0.20 -4.91 -2.73
N ALA A 123 -1.48 -5.27 -2.60
CA ALA A 123 -1.94 -6.62 -2.32
C ALA A 123 -2.19 -7.46 -3.59
N GLN A 124 -2.05 -6.88 -4.77
CA GLN A 124 -2.24 -7.60 -6.02
C GLN A 124 -1.25 -8.77 -6.14
N GLY A 125 -1.79 -9.95 -6.41
CA GLY A 125 -0.99 -11.17 -6.53
C GLY A 125 -0.45 -11.74 -5.21
N ALA A 126 -0.78 -11.14 -4.04
CA ALA A 126 -0.35 -11.66 -2.74
C ALA A 126 -1.22 -12.80 -2.23
N GLY A 127 -2.47 -12.92 -2.68
CA GLY A 127 -3.42 -13.92 -2.22
C GLY A 127 -3.91 -13.67 -0.79
N GLN A 128 -4.61 -14.68 -0.25
CA GLN A 128 -5.11 -14.66 1.14
C GLN A 128 -4.93 -16.04 1.79
N ILE A 129 -4.80 -16.07 3.10
CA ILE A 129 -4.73 -17.31 3.87
C ILE A 129 -6.14 -17.91 3.96
N THR A 130 -6.30 -19.15 3.47
CA THR A 130 -7.58 -19.87 3.46
C THR A 130 -7.68 -20.95 4.53
N LYS A 131 -6.53 -21.40 5.08
CA LYS A 131 -6.42 -22.43 6.12
C LYS A 131 -5.43 -22.00 7.19
N GLU A 132 -5.62 -22.51 8.40
CA GLU A 132 -4.63 -22.35 9.45
C GLU A 132 -3.31 -23.04 9.08
N ARG A 133 -2.21 -22.36 9.39
CA ARG A 133 -0.85 -22.82 9.15
C ARG A 133 -0.02 -22.60 10.39
N GLN A 134 0.85 -23.56 10.66
CA GLN A 134 1.79 -23.47 11.76
C GLN A 134 3.13 -24.02 11.28
N VAL A 135 4.19 -23.28 11.55
CA VAL A 135 5.57 -23.70 11.27
C VAL A 135 6.45 -23.37 12.45
N GLU A 136 7.50 -24.15 12.61
CA GLU A 136 8.52 -23.91 13.63
C GLU A 136 9.83 -23.50 12.95
N VAL A 137 10.35 -22.34 13.32
CA VAL A 137 11.60 -21.80 12.80
C VAL A 137 12.45 -21.36 13.98
N GLU A 138 13.66 -21.88 14.08
CA GLU A 138 14.61 -21.56 15.16
C GLU A 138 14.03 -21.74 16.59
N GLY A 139 13.18 -22.77 16.77
CA GLY A 139 12.54 -23.06 18.06
C GLY A 139 11.37 -22.13 18.42
N GLN A 140 10.97 -21.25 17.51
CA GLN A 140 9.77 -20.43 17.64
C GLN A 140 8.65 -20.91 16.73
N THR A 141 7.43 -20.94 17.26
CA THR A 141 6.23 -21.31 16.50
C THR A 141 5.60 -20.08 15.89
N TYR A 142 5.41 -20.11 14.58
CA TYR A 142 4.69 -19.09 13.81
C TYR A 142 3.38 -19.67 13.30
N LYS A 143 2.31 -18.93 13.57
CA LYS A 143 0.95 -19.31 13.12
C LYS A 143 0.40 -18.27 12.17
N ALA A 144 -0.42 -18.72 11.23
CA ALA A 144 -1.17 -17.86 10.33
C ALA A 144 -2.53 -18.51 10.04
N GLY A 145 -3.57 -17.70 9.89
CA GLY A 145 -4.94 -18.20 9.67
C GLY A 145 -5.84 -17.19 8.97
N PRO A 146 -6.99 -17.66 8.47
CA PRO A 146 -7.99 -16.80 7.81
C PRO A 146 -8.82 -15.99 8.81
N GLN A 147 -8.87 -16.41 10.08
CA GLN A 147 -9.67 -15.79 11.13
C GLN A 147 -8.78 -15.30 12.27
N PRO A 148 -9.22 -14.26 13.01
CA PRO A 148 -8.54 -13.82 14.22
C PRO A 148 -8.64 -14.86 15.32
N SER A 149 -7.56 -14.99 16.11
CA SER A 149 -7.53 -15.78 17.34
C SER A 149 -6.59 -15.13 18.36
N ASP A 150 -6.61 -15.62 19.59
CA ASP A 150 -5.67 -15.16 20.63
C ASP A 150 -4.20 -15.42 20.22
N ASP A 151 -3.96 -16.47 19.45
CA ASP A 151 -2.65 -16.85 18.94
C ASP A 151 -2.24 -16.09 17.65
N THR A 152 -3.19 -15.51 16.93
CA THR A 152 -2.97 -14.78 15.66
C THR A 152 -3.64 -13.41 15.69
N PRO A 153 -3.18 -12.49 16.57
CA PRO A 153 -3.82 -11.19 16.73
C PRO A 153 -3.43 -10.16 15.68
N TYR A 154 -2.42 -10.41 14.83
CA TYR A 154 -1.90 -9.45 13.88
C TYR A 154 -2.50 -9.67 12.50
N TYR A 155 -3.30 -8.73 12.03
CA TYR A 155 -3.82 -8.75 10.67
C TYR A 155 -2.81 -8.13 9.70
N TYR A 156 -2.69 -8.71 8.50
CA TYR A 156 -1.99 -8.13 7.37
C TYR A 156 -2.90 -8.11 6.14
N PRO A 157 -3.06 -6.97 5.45
CA PRO A 157 -3.99 -6.85 4.32
C PRO A 157 -3.48 -7.48 3.02
N GLY A 158 -2.31 -8.09 3.05
CA GLY A 158 -1.62 -8.59 1.87
C GLY A 158 -0.73 -7.53 1.23
N GLY A 159 0.30 -7.97 0.55
CA GLY A 159 1.24 -7.07 -0.11
C GLY A 159 2.57 -7.73 -0.42
N ARG A 160 3.58 -6.91 -0.69
CA ARG A 160 4.95 -7.37 -0.91
C ARG A 160 5.86 -6.89 0.20
N VAL A 161 6.65 -7.79 0.74
CA VAL A 161 7.66 -7.50 1.75
C VAL A 161 9.01 -7.96 1.19
N GLN A 162 9.93 -7.05 0.98
CA GLN A 162 11.22 -7.31 0.32
C GLN A 162 11.05 -8.01 -1.05
N GLY A 163 10.08 -7.57 -1.83
CA GLY A 163 9.77 -8.12 -3.16
C GLY A 163 8.98 -9.44 -3.16
N ARG A 164 8.75 -10.06 -2.00
CA ARG A 164 8.01 -11.33 -1.87
C ARG A 164 6.54 -11.08 -1.53
N PRO A 165 5.59 -11.76 -2.17
CA PRO A 165 4.17 -11.64 -1.84
C PRO A 165 3.91 -12.23 -0.45
N VAL A 166 3.21 -11.48 0.38
CA VAL A 166 2.71 -11.89 1.71
C VAL A 166 1.20 -11.87 1.65
N PRO A 167 0.54 -12.98 1.89
CA PRO A 167 -0.90 -13.07 1.80
C PRO A 167 -1.64 -12.26 2.86
N ALA A 168 -2.86 -11.85 2.53
CA ALA A 168 -3.78 -11.30 3.51
C ALA A 168 -4.21 -12.38 4.52
N GLY A 169 -4.23 -12.02 5.81
CA GLY A 169 -4.62 -12.95 6.86
C GLY A 169 -4.18 -12.50 8.25
N TRP A 170 -4.37 -13.39 9.23
CA TRP A 170 -4.03 -13.18 10.62
C TRP A 170 -2.78 -13.96 11.00
N TYR A 171 -1.88 -13.35 11.76
CA TYR A 171 -0.57 -13.89 12.08
C TYR A 171 -0.29 -13.83 13.57
N SER A 172 0.50 -14.78 14.07
CA SER A 172 0.95 -14.78 15.47
C SER A 172 1.96 -13.69 15.77
N GLN A 173 2.68 -13.20 14.76
CA GLN A 173 3.67 -12.13 14.88
C GLN A 173 3.64 -11.24 13.62
N PRO A 174 3.94 -9.94 13.76
CA PRO A 174 3.99 -9.01 12.63
C PRO A 174 5.30 -9.17 11.83
N ILE A 175 5.46 -10.32 11.16
CA ILE A 175 6.67 -10.71 10.42
C ILE A 175 7.10 -9.69 9.37
N TRP A 176 6.14 -8.94 8.80
CA TRP A 176 6.42 -7.86 7.85
C TRP A 176 7.11 -6.65 8.53
N LYS A 177 6.80 -6.35 9.80
CA LYS A 177 7.47 -5.27 10.55
C LYS A 177 8.94 -5.64 10.84
N SER A 178 9.21 -6.89 11.18
CA SER A 178 10.57 -7.39 11.44
C SER A 178 11.43 -7.44 10.17
N ALA A 179 10.84 -7.76 9.03
CA ALA A 179 11.54 -7.79 7.76
C ALA A 179 12.00 -6.39 7.30
N LEU A 180 11.33 -5.33 7.74
CA LEU A 180 11.70 -3.95 7.44
C LEU A 180 12.78 -3.39 8.40
N ALA A 181 13.00 -4.03 9.56
CA ALA A 181 13.87 -3.50 10.63
C ALA A 181 15.38 -3.73 10.45
N GLY A 182 15.86 -4.25 9.30
CA GLY A 182 17.28 -4.32 8.98
C GLY A 182 17.84 -5.73 8.77
N ALA A 183 19.15 -5.82 8.46
CA ALA A 183 19.82 -7.02 7.96
C ALA A 183 19.79 -8.25 8.91
N ALA A 184 19.74 -8.06 10.22
CA ALA A 184 19.65 -9.17 11.19
C ALA A 184 18.25 -9.77 11.27
N GLY A 185 17.20 -8.97 11.04
CA GLY A 185 15.81 -9.44 10.95
C GLY A 185 15.47 -10.05 9.58
N ALA A 186 16.25 -9.73 8.52
CA ALA A 186 15.97 -10.18 7.16
C ALA A 186 16.16 -11.70 6.99
N ILE A 187 17.16 -12.30 7.61
CA ILE A 187 17.45 -13.74 7.48
C ILE A 187 16.38 -14.56 8.18
N GLY A 188 16.05 -14.24 9.43
CA GLY A 188 15.00 -14.94 10.18
C GLY A 188 13.61 -14.74 9.51
N GLY A 189 13.29 -13.52 9.08
CA GLY A 189 12.08 -13.23 8.33
C GLY A 189 11.98 -14.05 7.04
N MET A 190 13.08 -14.23 6.30
CA MET A 190 13.13 -14.99 5.07
C MET A 190 12.84 -16.49 5.30
N LEU A 191 13.42 -17.08 6.34
CA LEU A 191 13.16 -18.48 6.70
C LEU A 191 11.69 -18.69 7.12
N ILE A 192 11.11 -17.77 7.89
CA ILE A 192 9.70 -17.82 8.29
C ILE A 192 8.80 -17.73 7.06
N PHE A 193 9.11 -16.83 6.13
CA PHE A 193 8.38 -16.70 4.87
C PHE A 193 8.42 -17.97 4.04
N ASP A 194 9.59 -18.54 3.83
CA ASP A 194 9.74 -19.78 3.06
C ASP A 194 9.03 -20.93 3.75
N ALA A 195 9.09 -21.03 5.08
CA ALA A 195 8.41 -22.07 5.84
C ALA A 195 6.87 -21.92 5.79
N LEU A 196 6.35 -20.69 5.98
CA LEU A 196 4.90 -20.45 5.95
C LEU A 196 4.29 -20.50 4.55
N PHE A 197 5.03 -20.07 3.52
CA PHE A 197 4.49 -19.84 2.18
C PHE A 197 5.17 -20.66 1.09
N SER A 198 6.00 -21.67 1.45
CA SER A 198 6.63 -22.57 0.49
C SER A 198 5.57 -23.31 -0.34
N PRO A 199 5.87 -23.68 -1.60
CA PRO A 199 4.97 -24.46 -2.46
C PRO A 199 4.51 -25.77 -1.87
N ALA A 200 5.29 -26.36 -0.95
CA ALA A 200 4.91 -27.58 -0.24
C ALA A 200 3.66 -27.41 0.64
N PHE A 201 3.35 -26.16 1.01
CA PHE A 201 2.16 -25.79 1.76
C PHE A 201 1.16 -25.00 0.90
N ALA A 202 1.39 -24.89 -0.42
CA ALA A 202 0.49 -24.16 -1.33
C ALA A 202 -0.87 -24.86 -1.36
N ASP A 203 -1.88 -24.16 -0.87
CA ASP A 203 -3.28 -24.52 -1.07
C ASP A 203 -3.66 -24.15 -2.51
N PRO A 204 -4.39 -24.99 -3.25
CA PRO A 204 -4.88 -24.64 -4.59
C PRO A 204 -5.75 -23.35 -4.63
N GLY A 205 -6.33 -22.95 -3.50
CA GLY A 205 -7.02 -21.67 -3.35
C GLY A 205 -6.10 -20.48 -3.05
N TYR A 206 -4.83 -20.72 -2.94
CA TYR A 206 -3.82 -19.74 -2.57
C TYR A 206 -3.17 -19.19 -3.84
N GLY A 207 -3.50 -17.97 -4.22
CA GLY A 207 -2.97 -17.32 -5.42
C GLY A 207 -1.45 -17.08 -5.43
N TYR A 208 -0.71 -17.69 -4.49
CA TYR A 208 0.74 -17.56 -4.36
C TYR A 208 1.49 -18.09 -5.58
N ALA A 209 1.16 -19.28 -6.06
CA ALA A 209 1.81 -19.88 -7.22
C ALA A 209 1.52 -19.08 -8.50
N ALA A 210 0.27 -18.64 -8.68
CA ALA A 210 -0.14 -17.81 -9.81
C ALA A 210 0.45 -16.39 -9.74
N GLY A 211 0.53 -15.79 -8.54
CA GLY A 211 1.13 -14.49 -8.35
C GLY A 211 2.65 -14.48 -8.50
N TYR A 212 3.32 -15.59 -8.14
CA TYR A 212 4.76 -15.73 -8.31
C TYR A 212 5.13 -15.96 -9.78
N GLU A 213 4.40 -16.82 -10.49
CA GLU A 213 4.59 -17.02 -11.93
C GLU A 213 4.29 -15.76 -12.73
N GLN A 214 3.22 -15.06 -12.41
CA GLN A 214 2.85 -13.82 -13.09
C GLN A 214 3.84 -12.68 -12.81
N GLY A 215 4.30 -12.52 -11.57
CA GLY A 215 5.33 -11.54 -11.21
C GLY A 215 6.72 -11.88 -11.80
N PHE A 216 7.02 -13.17 -11.97
CA PHE A 216 8.25 -13.62 -12.59
C PHE A 216 8.21 -13.47 -14.12
N GLN A 217 7.07 -13.74 -14.75
CA GLN A 217 6.86 -13.55 -16.19
C GLN A 217 6.80 -12.06 -16.56
N ASP A 218 6.17 -11.21 -15.74
CA ASP A 218 6.18 -9.75 -15.93
C ASP A 218 7.59 -9.17 -15.76
N GLY A 219 8.41 -9.73 -14.83
CA GLY A 219 9.81 -9.38 -14.66
C GLY A 219 10.71 -9.78 -15.84
N LEU A 220 10.45 -10.93 -16.43
CA LEU A 220 11.18 -11.41 -17.61
C LEU A 220 10.70 -10.76 -18.92
N GLY A 221 9.44 -10.35 -18.99
CA GLY A 221 8.84 -9.73 -20.19
C GLY A 221 9.30 -8.30 -20.43
N HIS A 222 9.84 -7.62 -19.40
CA HIS A 222 10.34 -6.24 -19.53
C HIS A 222 11.80 -6.17 -20.05
N ASP A 223 12.56 -7.27 -20.00
CA ASP A 223 13.95 -7.29 -20.48
C ASP A 223 14.12 -7.69 -21.96
N ALA A 224 13.04 -8.06 -22.66
CA ALA A 224 13.11 -8.60 -24.01
C ALA A 224 12.55 -7.70 -25.12
N GLY A 225 12.41 -6.38 -24.93
CA GLY A 225 11.82 -5.57 -25.99
C GLY A 225 11.79 -4.08 -25.85
N ALA A 226 12.89 -3.43 -25.49
CA ALA A 226 12.98 -1.97 -25.64
C ALA A 226 14.41 -1.52 -25.93
N GLU A 227 14.88 -1.79 -27.12
CA GLU A 227 15.79 -0.88 -27.79
C GLU A 227 14.93 0.28 -28.33
N GLY A 228 14.82 1.38 -27.59
CA GLY A 228 14.06 2.56 -27.97
C GLY A 228 14.11 3.61 -26.89
N ASP A 229 15.15 4.47 -26.96
CA ASP A 229 15.21 5.86 -26.54
C ASP A 229 14.33 6.25 -25.32
N VAL A 230 14.77 5.93 -24.11
CA VAL A 230 14.24 6.51 -22.87
C VAL A 230 15.27 7.52 -22.36
N GLY A 231 14.96 8.79 -22.67
CA GLY A 231 15.61 9.94 -22.07
C GLY A 231 15.71 9.80 -20.55
N ALA A 232 16.80 10.29 -20.01
CA ALA A 232 17.28 10.21 -18.65
C ALA A 232 16.33 10.81 -17.60
N ASP A 233 15.25 10.10 -17.21
CA ASP A 233 14.42 10.45 -16.05
C ASP A 233 13.93 9.22 -15.23
N ALA A 234 14.55 8.06 -15.42
CA ALA A 234 14.20 6.84 -14.68
C ALA A 234 15.15 6.53 -13.51
N ALA A 235 15.80 7.53 -12.95
CA ALA A 235 16.76 7.36 -11.84
C ALA A 235 16.25 8.01 -10.55
N ASP A 236 14.99 7.74 -10.14
CA ASP A 236 14.56 8.05 -8.77
C ASP A 236 13.45 7.09 -8.27
N PHE A 237 13.63 5.80 -8.51
CA PHE A 237 12.97 4.73 -7.76
C PHE A 237 13.94 4.08 -6.75
N GLY A 238 14.89 4.88 -6.29
CA GLY A 238 15.70 4.58 -5.11
C GLY A 238 14.83 4.65 -3.88
N GLY A 239 14.75 3.53 -3.16
CA GLY A 239 14.13 3.29 -1.90
C GLY A 239 13.75 4.52 -1.10
N GLY A 240 12.45 4.81 -1.08
CA GLY A 240 11.89 5.73 -0.11
C GLY A 240 12.22 5.16 1.26
N ASP A 241 13.20 5.76 1.86
CA ASP A 241 13.63 5.62 3.23
C ASP A 241 12.42 5.90 4.15
N PHE A 242 11.63 4.86 4.44
CA PHE A 242 10.64 4.87 5.51
C PHE A 242 11.28 4.58 6.87
N GLY A 243 12.58 4.77 6.98
CA GLY A 243 13.35 4.88 8.21
C GLY A 243 13.25 6.28 8.80
N GLY A 244 12.05 6.85 8.88
CA GLY A 244 11.79 8.05 9.66
C GLY A 244 11.88 7.69 11.14
N ASP A 245 13.00 8.01 11.70
CA ASP A 245 13.34 8.31 13.07
C ASP A 245 12.10 8.59 13.97
N PHE A 246 11.46 7.54 14.50
CA PHE A 246 10.53 7.59 15.62
C PHE A 246 11.22 7.15 16.92
N GLY A 247 12.50 7.45 17.06
CA GLY A 247 13.24 7.46 18.30
C GLY A 247 13.10 8.78 19.07
N GLY A 248 11.86 9.25 19.23
CA GLY A 248 11.53 10.38 20.11
C GLY A 248 11.36 9.88 21.53
N ASP A 249 12.42 9.98 22.27
CA ASP A 249 12.59 10.21 23.70
C ASP A 249 11.27 10.54 24.47
N PHE A 250 10.57 9.50 24.97
CA PHE A 250 9.57 9.61 26.03
C PHE A 250 10.19 9.23 27.37
N GLY A 251 11.34 9.83 27.67
CA GLY A 251 11.90 9.92 29.01
C GLY A 251 11.40 11.19 29.72
N GLY A 252 10.13 11.26 30.03
CA GLY A 252 9.51 12.33 30.83
C GLY A 252 9.22 11.83 32.25
N ASP A 253 10.15 12.04 33.10
CA ASP A 253 10.16 12.25 34.54
C ASP A 253 8.75 12.58 35.13
N PHE A 254 8.08 11.62 35.75
CA PHE A 254 7.01 11.82 36.71
C PHE A 254 7.52 11.55 38.10
N GLY A 255 8.40 12.44 38.59
CA GLY A 255 8.73 12.56 39.97
C GLY A 255 8.05 13.80 40.58
N GLY A 256 7.18 13.59 41.57
CA GLY A 256 6.92 14.58 42.60
C GLY A 256 5.59 15.35 42.56
N PHE A 257 4.73 14.98 43.38
CA PHE A 257 3.79 15.51 44.40
C PHE A 257 2.49 14.76 44.43
#